data_b011bfe68dd9f67232c7606a9f36d76f
#
_entry.id   b011bfe68dd9f67232c7606a9f36d76f
#
_cell.length_a   1.000
_cell.length_b   1.000
_cell.length_c   1.000
_cell.angle_alpha   90.00
_cell.angle_beta   90.00
_cell.angle_gamma   90.00
#
_symmetry.space_group_name_H-M   'P 1'
#
loop_
_entity.id
_entity.type
_entity.pdbx_description
1 polymer ?
#
loop_
_entity_poly.entity_id
_entity_poly.type
_entity_poly.pdbx_seq_one_letter_code
_entity_poly.pdbx_strand_id
1 'polypeptide(L)'
;MSSNQKTVIVTGASSGIGFAIAEAYLARGYNVVGNARSMERLDEAAAQLGNPANFLPVAGDIADPQTAKDLFSRAIAAFGQVDILVNNAGIFIAKPVADYTSDDVEAIVGTNLKGFFYPSQLAAEHMAERKQGHIVNITASIAVQPNAKVPALLPVLIKGGLNQATRALALELAPSNVKVNAVAPGIIQTPLHSDYESTRAFYNTLAPSHTTGVVQDVVDAVLYLTDSSFTTGIVLPVDGGATTGVF
;
A
#
# COMPACT_ATOMS: atom_id res chain seq x y z
N MET A 1 23.13 -8.66 20.98
CA MET A 1 21.72 -9.06 20.92
C MET A 1 21.38 -9.23 19.44
N SER A 2 21.39 -10.44 18.95
CA SER A 2 21.06 -10.73 17.56
C SER A 2 19.54 -10.89 17.47
N SER A 3 18.82 -9.87 17.20
CA SER A 3 17.45 -10.06 16.77
C SER A 3 17.44 -10.22 15.26
N ASN A 4 17.19 -11.43 14.81
CA ASN A 4 16.86 -11.76 13.42
C ASN A 4 15.43 -11.26 13.09
N GLN A 5 15.04 -10.15 13.73
CA GLN A 5 13.70 -9.58 13.64
C GLN A 5 13.60 -8.78 12.33
N LYS A 6 12.67 -9.19 11.47
CA LYS A 6 12.44 -8.53 10.19
C LYS A 6 11.87 -7.13 10.39
N THR A 7 12.19 -6.24 9.47
CA THR A 7 11.72 -4.85 9.47
C THR A 7 10.85 -4.57 8.26
N VAL A 8 9.68 -3.99 8.48
CA VAL A 8 8.76 -3.55 7.43
C VAL A 8 8.57 -2.03 7.46
N ILE A 9 8.63 -1.40 6.30
CA ILE A 9 8.20 -0.01 6.08
C ILE A 9 6.78 -0.05 5.54
N VAL A 10 5.84 0.70 6.16
CA VAL A 10 4.46 0.85 5.71
C VAL A 10 4.17 2.32 5.46
N THR A 11 3.90 2.71 4.22
CA THR A 11 3.49 4.09 3.91
C THR A 11 1.99 4.26 4.12
N GLY A 12 1.56 5.42 4.64
CA GLY A 12 0.15 5.66 5.00
C GLY A 12 -0.30 4.83 6.20
N ALA A 13 0.56 4.64 7.21
CA ALA A 13 0.34 3.74 8.35
C ALA A 13 -0.55 4.32 9.46
N SER A 14 -1.03 5.56 9.34
CA SER A 14 -1.79 6.22 10.42
C SER A 14 -3.28 5.87 10.46
N SER A 15 -3.82 5.18 9.44
CA SER A 15 -5.24 4.82 9.39
C SER A 15 -5.53 3.72 8.36
N GLY A 16 -6.75 3.14 8.42
CA GLY A 16 -7.27 2.24 7.41
C GLY A 16 -6.40 1.02 7.14
N ILE A 17 -6.21 0.69 5.87
CA ILE A 17 -5.44 -0.50 5.43
C ILE A 17 -4.01 -0.45 5.95
N GLY A 18 -3.33 0.70 5.85
CA GLY A 18 -1.94 0.83 6.30
C GLY A 18 -1.75 0.65 7.79
N PHE A 19 -2.69 1.15 8.61
CA PHE A 19 -2.70 0.92 10.05
C PHE A 19 -2.88 -0.56 10.39
N ALA A 20 -3.86 -1.22 9.77
CA ALA A 20 -4.12 -2.65 10.00
C ALA A 20 -2.93 -3.54 9.56
N ILE A 21 -2.25 -3.19 8.47
CA ILE A 21 -1.02 -3.86 8.03
C ILE A 21 0.09 -3.68 9.07
N ALA A 22 0.28 -2.45 9.58
CA ALA A 22 1.28 -2.17 10.61
C ALA A 22 1.00 -2.97 11.89
N GLU A 23 -0.25 -3.00 12.35
CA GLU A 23 -0.70 -3.79 13.50
C GLU A 23 -0.40 -5.28 13.33
N ALA A 24 -0.73 -5.85 12.15
CA ALA A 24 -0.52 -7.26 11.86
C ALA A 24 0.98 -7.65 11.89
N TYR A 25 1.87 -6.80 11.36
CA TYR A 25 3.31 -7.05 11.42
C TYR A 25 3.86 -6.90 12.85
N LEU A 26 3.39 -5.92 13.62
CA LEU A 26 3.75 -5.79 15.04
C LEU A 26 3.33 -7.03 15.83
N ALA A 27 2.11 -7.54 15.62
CA ALA A 27 1.63 -8.77 16.25
C ALA A 27 2.46 -10.01 15.91
N ARG A 28 3.09 -10.03 14.73
CA ARG A 28 4.05 -11.07 14.31
C ARG A 28 5.49 -10.84 14.85
N GLY A 29 5.70 -9.80 15.65
CA GLY A 29 6.99 -9.48 16.24
C GLY A 29 7.96 -8.79 15.27
N TYR A 30 7.51 -8.22 14.16
CA TYR A 30 8.35 -7.43 13.25
C TYR A 30 8.62 -6.03 13.82
N ASN A 31 9.71 -5.42 13.41
CA ASN A 31 9.88 -3.98 13.54
C ASN A 31 9.06 -3.30 12.43
N VAL A 32 8.33 -2.25 12.78
CA VAL A 32 7.49 -1.51 11.83
C VAL A 32 7.91 -0.05 11.78
N VAL A 33 8.21 0.45 10.60
CA VAL A 33 8.43 1.87 10.34
C VAL A 33 7.20 2.41 9.65
N GLY A 34 6.40 3.21 10.35
CA GLY A 34 5.15 3.77 9.86
C GLY A 34 5.34 5.19 9.34
N ASN A 35 4.91 5.45 8.09
CA ASN A 35 4.90 6.80 7.53
C ASN A 35 3.48 7.36 7.43
N ALA A 36 3.35 8.63 7.73
CA ALA A 36 2.22 9.48 7.38
C ALA A 36 2.67 10.95 7.29
N ARG A 37 1.84 11.84 6.75
CA ARG A 37 2.17 13.27 6.61
C ARG A 37 2.30 13.99 7.95
N SER A 38 1.51 13.59 8.95
CA SER A 38 1.43 14.23 10.26
C SER A 38 2.00 13.31 11.34
N MET A 39 2.91 13.86 12.17
CA MET A 39 3.42 13.15 13.36
C MET A 39 2.31 12.91 14.38
N GLU A 40 1.43 13.89 14.59
CA GLU A 40 0.28 13.76 15.48
C GLU A 40 -0.56 12.51 15.17
N ARG A 41 -0.88 12.29 13.89
CA ARG A 41 -1.62 11.09 13.45
C ARG A 41 -0.83 9.79 13.64
N LEU A 42 0.48 9.84 13.55
CA LEU A 42 1.33 8.67 13.84
C LEU A 42 1.41 8.39 15.33
N ASP A 43 1.42 9.43 16.16
CA ASP A 43 1.40 9.29 17.64
C ASP A 43 0.05 8.72 18.09
N GLU A 44 -1.06 9.18 17.50
CA GLU A 44 -2.39 8.60 17.74
C GLU A 44 -2.44 7.11 17.33
N ALA A 45 -1.88 6.78 16.17
CA ALA A 45 -1.78 5.39 15.71
C ALA A 45 -0.91 4.54 16.64
N ALA A 46 0.25 5.07 17.07
CA ALA A 46 1.12 4.40 18.03
C ALA A 46 0.41 4.14 19.37
N ALA A 47 -0.37 5.10 19.85
CA ALA A 47 -1.16 4.95 21.08
C ALA A 47 -2.23 3.86 20.92
N GLN A 48 -2.93 3.79 19.80
CA GLN A 48 -3.90 2.72 19.50
C GLN A 48 -3.24 1.34 19.42
N LEU A 49 -2.00 1.27 18.95
CA LEU A 49 -1.19 0.05 18.90
C LEU A 49 -0.59 -0.33 20.27
N GLY A 50 -0.80 0.47 21.32
CA GLY A 50 -0.24 0.25 22.65
C GLY A 50 1.19 0.75 22.83
N ASN A 51 1.65 1.67 22.02
CA ASN A 51 3.00 2.25 22.00
C ASN A 51 4.12 1.18 21.99
N PRO A 52 4.12 0.25 21.04
CA PRO A 52 5.09 -0.82 21.03
C PRO A 52 6.50 -0.29 20.69
N ALA A 53 7.52 -0.77 21.40
CA ALA A 53 8.91 -0.32 21.25
C ALA A 53 9.50 -0.61 19.85
N ASN A 54 8.90 -1.52 19.09
CA ASN A 54 9.26 -1.89 17.72
C ASN A 54 8.44 -1.16 16.66
N PHE A 55 7.73 -0.08 17.01
CA PHE A 55 7.09 0.85 16.07
C PHE A 55 7.89 2.15 16.01
N LEU A 56 8.35 2.52 14.81
CA LEU A 56 9.08 3.76 14.55
C LEU A 56 8.25 4.70 13.67
N PRO A 57 7.68 5.79 14.22
CA PRO A 57 6.95 6.77 13.41
C PRO A 57 7.92 7.68 12.65
N VAL A 58 7.64 7.91 11.35
CA VAL A 58 8.38 8.83 10.48
C VAL A 58 7.40 9.69 9.71
N ALA A 59 7.24 10.94 10.13
CA ALA A 59 6.39 11.90 9.44
C ALA A 59 7.08 12.47 8.20
N GLY A 60 6.29 12.72 7.16
CA GLY A 60 6.72 13.35 5.92
C GLY A 60 5.77 13.06 4.77
N ASP A 61 5.73 13.96 3.79
CA ASP A 61 4.97 13.72 2.56
C ASP A 61 5.71 12.70 1.70
N ILE A 62 5.08 11.58 1.42
CA ILE A 62 5.68 10.50 0.63
C ILE A 62 5.94 10.90 -0.83
N ALA A 63 5.35 12.00 -1.30
CA ALA A 63 5.65 12.61 -2.59
C ALA A 63 7.02 13.30 -2.64
N ASP A 64 7.62 13.58 -1.47
CA ASP A 64 8.96 14.15 -1.35
C ASP A 64 10.01 13.00 -1.31
N PRO A 65 11.00 13.00 -2.21
CA PRO A 65 12.07 12.00 -2.20
C PRO A 65 12.90 12.00 -0.89
N GLN A 66 12.95 13.13 -0.17
CA GLN A 66 13.64 13.19 1.11
C GLN A 66 12.92 12.34 2.17
N THR A 67 11.60 12.32 2.19
CA THR A 67 10.82 11.44 3.09
C THR A 67 11.17 9.98 2.88
N ALA A 68 11.30 9.53 1.63
CA ALA A 68 11.71 8.14 1.35
C ALA A 68 13.12 7.84 1.88
N LYS A 69 14.07 8.76 1.73
CA LYS A 69 15.43 8.64 2.29
C LYS A 69 15.41 8.57 3.80
N ASP A 70 14.61 9.41 4.45
CA ASP A 70 14.49 9.43 5.90
C ASP A 70 13.88 8.13 6.44
N LEU A 71 12.88 7.56 5.74
CA LEU A 71 12.30 6.26 6.07
C LEU A 71 13.35 5.16 6.10
N PHE A 72 14.13 5.02 5.02
CA PHE A 72 15.14 3.98 4.91
C PHE A 72 16.31 4.20 5.87
N SER A 73 16.85 5.42 5.96
CA SER A 73 17.97 5.73 6.85
C SER A 73 17.62 5.50 8.32
N ARG A 74 16.42 5.94 8.77
CA ARG A 74 15.96 5.74 10.14
C ARG A 74 15.63 4.28 10.43
N ALA A 75 15.03 3.55 9.48
CA ALA A 75 14.78 2.11 9.60
C ALA A 75 16.12 1.33 9.80
N ILE A 76 17.12 1.62 8.95
CA ILE A 76 18.41 0.95 9.01
C ILE A 76 19.17 1.34 10.30
N ALA A 77 19.14 2.61 10.70
CA ALA A 77 19.78 3.04 11.93
C ALA A 77 19.16 2.41 13.18
N ALA A 78 17.83 2.24 13.22
CA ALA A 78 17.12 1.69 14.37
C ALA A 78 17.13 0.15 14.41
N PHE A 79 16.99 -0.49 13.26
CA PHE A 79 16.71 -1.93 13.17
C PHE A 79 17.72 -2.72 12.31
N GLY A 80 18.68 -2.04 11.70
CA GLY A 80 19.77 -2.64 10.93
C GLY A 80 19.44 -2.98 9.48
N GLN A 81 18.15 -3.14 9.12
CA GLN A 81 17.74 -3.58 7.79
C GLN A 81 16.28 -3.24 7.47
N VAL A 82 15.93 -3.34 6.18
CA VAL A 82 14.54 -3.32 5.70
C VAL A 82 14.30 -4.59 4.88
N ASP A 83 13.35 -5.41 5.29
CA ASP A 83 13.02 -6.68 4.63
C ASP A 83 11.75 -6.58 3.78
N ILE A 84 10.84 -5.67 4.13
CA ILE A 84 9.56 -5.51 3.45
C ILE A 84 9.27 -4.01 3.28
N LEU A 85 8.84 -3.63 2.08
CA LEU A 85 8.22 -2.34 1.80
C LEU A 85 6.75 -2.56 1.42
N VAL A 86 5.82 -1.89 2.10
CA VAL A 86 4.42 -1.81 1.70
C VAL A 86 4.10 -0.40 1.25
N ASN A 87 3.98 -0.21 -0.07
CA ASN A 87 3.51 1.02 -0.69
C ASN A 87 1.98 1.09 -0.60
N ASN A 88 1.48 1.62 0.51
CA ASN A 88 0.05 1.72 0.77
C ASN A 88 -0.48 3.16 0.68
N ALA A 89 0.34 4.18 0.96
CA ALA A 89 -0.10 5.57 0.88
C ALA A 89 -0.76 5.87 -0.48
N GLY A 90 -1.97 6.42 -0.45
CA GLY A 90 -2.70 6.71 -1.67
C GLY A 90 -3.98 7.51 -1.40
N ILE A 91 -4.42 8.21 -2.43
CA ILE A 91 -5.72 8.89 -2.49
C ILE A 91 -6.51 8.38 -3.67
N PHE A 92 -7.83 8.52 -3.60
CA PHE A 92 -8.74 8.15 -4.67
C PHE A 92 -9.72 9.29 -4.93
N ILE A 93 -9.73 9.83 -6.15
CA ILE A 93 -10.61 10.91 -6.58
C ILE A 93 -11.35 10.42 -7.80
N ALA A 94 -12.64 10.07 -7.66
CA ALA A 94 -13.50 9.63 -8.75
C ALA A 94 -14.31 10.80 -9.28
N LYS A 95 -14.11 11.14 -10.56
CA LYS A 95 -14.82 12.22 -11.28
C LYS A 95 -14.93 11.87 -12.76
N PRO A 96 -15.96 12.38 -13.48
CA PRO A 96 -15.93 12.45 -14.94
C PRO A 96 -14.66 13.16 -15.42
N VAL A 97 -14.12 12.75 -16.58
CA VAL A 97 -12.84 13.27 -17.08
C VAL A 97 -12.80 14.78 -17.22
N ALA A 98 -13.93 15.39 -17.61
CA ALA A 98 -14.03 16.85 -17.79
C ALA A 98 -13.97 17.66 -16.47
N ASP A 99 -14.20 17.01 -15.33
CA ASP A 99 -14.29 17.65 -14.02
C ASP A 99 -12.99 17.60 -13.21
N TYR A 100 -11.95 16.92 -13.73
CA TYR A 100 -10.64 16.92 -13.08
C TYR A 100 -9.96 18.28 -13.19
N THR A 101 -9.47 18.77 -12.06
CA THR A 101 -8.66 19.99 -11.97
C THR A 101 -7.18 19.67 -12.02
N SER A 102 -6.33 20.68 -12.25
CA SER A 102 -4.88 20.54 -12.13
C SER A 102 -4.46 20.05 -10.75
N ASP A 103 -5.13 20.53 -9.70
CA ASP A 103 -4.84 20.16 -8.32
C ASP A 103 -5.14 18.66 -8.06
N ASP A 104 -6.23 18.13 -8.65
CA ASP A 104 -6.52 16.69 -8.58
C ASP A 104 -5.39 15.85 -9.22
N VAL A 105 -4.89 16.31 -10.38
CA VAL A 105 -3.79 15.64 -11.10
C VAL A 105 -2.52 15.67 -10.25
N GLU A 106 -2.12 16.84 -9.76
CA GLU A 106 -0.92 16.99 -8.93
C GLU A 106 -1.01 16.16 -7.64
N ALA A 107 -2.17 16.16 -6.97
CA ALA A 107 -2.39 15.41 -5.75
C ALA A 107 -2.25 13.89 -5.98
N ILE A 108 -2.89 13.35 -7.03
CA ILE A 108 -2.82 11.91 -7.35
C ILE A 108 -1.43 11.51 -7.84
N VAL A 109 -0.81 12.30 -8.71
CA VAL A 109 0.57 12.06 -9.16
C VAL A 109 1.55 12.14 -8.00
N GLY A 110 1.42 13.14 -7.15
CA GLY A 110 2.23 13.28 -5.95
C GLY A 110 2.13 12.04 -5.05
N THR A 111 0.93 11.79 -4.53
CA THR A 111 0.75 10.75 -3.53
C THR A 111 0.89 9.34 -4.09
N ASN A 112 0.22 9.04 -5.22
CA ASN A 112 0.13 7.66 -5.70
C ASN A 112 1.31 7.25 -6.59
N LEU A 113 1.83 8.14 -7.45
CA LEU A 113 2.94 7.80 -8.34
C LEU A 113 4.30 8.05 -7.68
N LYS A 114 4.57 9.28 -7.22
CA LYS A 114 5.84 9.60 -6.58
C LYS A 114 5.99 8.85 -5.26
N GLY A 115 4.89 8.73 -4.47
CA GLY A 115 4.86 7.99 -3.22
C GLY A 115 5.05 6.48 -3.36
N PHE A 116 4.84 5.92 -4.56
CA PHE A 116 5.28 4.56 -4.92
C PHE A 116 6.74 4.55 -5.38
N PHE A 117 7.12 5.46 -6.27
CA PHE A 117 8.39 5.41 -6.99
C PHE A 117 9.59 5.59 -6.06
N TYR A 118 9.60 6.65 -5.24
CA TYR A 118 10.76 6.96 -4.40
C TYR A 118 11.07 5.88 -3.34
N PRO A 119 10.10 5.37 -2.57
CA PRO A 119 10.40 4.27 -1.65
C PRO A 119 10.80 2.99 -2.37
N SER A 120 10.19 2.68 -3.54
CA SER A 120 10.53 1.50 -4.32
C SER A 120 11.96 1.55 -4.86
N GLN A 121 12.46 2.71 -5.27
CA GLN A 121 13.84 2.91 -5.72
C GLN A 121 14.83 2.55 -4.61
N LEU A 122 14.62 3.05 -3.40
CA LEU A 122 15.49 2.76 -2.25
C LEU A 122 15.36 1.31 -1.78
N ALA A 123 14.15 0.74 -1.83
CA ALA A 123 13.95 -0.66 -1.54
C ALA A 123 14.68 -1.57 -2.54
N ALA A 124 14.60 -1.24 -3.82
CA ALA A 124 15.27 -2.00 -4.88
C ALA A 124 16.79 -2.05 -4.66
N GLU A 125 17.41 -0.89 -4.39
CA GLU A 125 18.84 -0.79 -4.09
C GLU A 125 19.20 -1.63 -2.85
N HIS A 126 18.57 -1.33 -1.70
CA HIS A 126 18.87 -1.97 -0.42
C HIS A 126 18.64 -3.50 -0.43
N MET A 127 17.51 -3.94 -1.01
CA MET A 127 17.14 -5.35 -1.03
C MET A 127 17.94 -6.14 -2.05
N ALA A 128 18.32 -5.54 -3.20
CA ALA A 128 19.13 -6.20 -4.22
C ALA A 128 20.55 -6.49 -3.71
N GLU A 129 21.17 -5.59 -2.96
CA GLU A 129 22.47 -5.80 -2.32
C GLU A 129 22.41 -6.97 -1.32
N ARG A 130 21.33 -7.09 -0.57
CA ARG A 130 21.11 -8.15 0.43
C ARG A 130 20.61 -9.45 -0.18
N LYS A 131 20.22 -9.46 -1.46
CA LYS A 131 19.61 -10.58 -2.18
C LYS A 131 18.39 -11.17 -1.46
N GLN A 132 17.60 -10.30 -0.86
CA GLN A 132 16.42 -10.67 -0.10
C GLN A 132 15.51 -9.45 0.11
N GLY A 133 14.22 -9.63 -0.09
CA GLY A 133 13.21 -8.62 0.23
C GLY A 133 11.87 -8.85 -0.43
N HIS A 134 10.87 -8.10 0.04
CA HIS A 134 9.53 -8.07 -0.55
C HIS A 134 9.06 -6.62 -0.71
N ILE A 135 8.50 -6.31 -1.86
CA ILE A 135 7.80 -5.05 -2.12
C ILE A 135 6.34 -5.40 -2.42
N VAL A 136 5.41 -4.85 -1.66
CA VAL A 136 3.97 -5.03 -1.89
C VAL A 136 3.32 -3.67 -2.15
N ASN A 137 2.62 -3.57 -3.27
CA ASN A 137 1.97 -2.34 -3.71
C ASN A 137 0.46 -2.45 -3.53
N ILE A 138 -0.17 -1.50 -2.84
CA ILE A 138 -1.63 -1.42 -2.73
C ILE A 138 -2.16 -0.60 -3.90
N THR A 139 -2.75 -1.31 -4.86
CA THR A 139 -3.32 -0.70 -6.06
C THR A 139 -4.84 -0.53 -5.95
N ALA A 140 -5.62 -0.96 -6.91
CA ALA A 140 -7.09 -0.98 -6.85
C ALA A 140 -7.67 -1.93 -7.90
N SER A 141 -8.75 -2.62 -7.59
CA SER A 141 -9.43 -3.54 -8.50
C SER A 141 -9.98 -2.82 -9.75
N ILE A 142 -10.48 -1.58 -9.60
CA ILE A 142 -10.96 -0.77 -10.71
C ILE A 142 -9.85 -0.47 -11.75
N ALA A 143 -8.59 -0.54 -11.37
CA ALA A 143 -7.44 -0.39 -12.26
C ALA A 143 -7.04 -1.72 -12.95
N VAL A 144 -7.62 -2.84 -12.54
CA VAL A 144 -7.57 -4.13 -13.23
C VAL A 144 -8.72 -4.20 -14.23
N GLN A 145 -9.93 -3.88 -13.77
CA GLN A 145 -11.14 -3.83 -14.60
C GLN A 145 -11.98 -2.59 -14.27
N PRO A 146 -12.02 -1.59 -15.17
CA PRO A 146 -12.83 -0.38 -14.99
C PRO A 146 -14.33 -0.71 -14.86
N ASN A 147 -15.05 0.10 -14.08
CA ASN A 147 -16.48 -0.05 -13.83
C ASN A 147 -17.24 1.19 -14.33
N ALA A 148 -18.24 1.01 -15.17
CA ALA A 148 -19.02 2.11 -15.75
C ALA A 148 -19.79 2.94 -14.71
N LYS A 149 -20.06 2.40 -13.52
CA LYS A 149 -20.72 3.11 -12.42
C LYS A 149 -19.79 4.06 -11.66
N VAL A 150 -18.48 3.97 -11.89
CA VAL A 150 -17.45 4.75 -11.15
C VAL A 150 -16.52 5.41 -12.16
N PRO A 151 -16.82 6.65 -12.59
CA PRO A 151 -15.91 7.40 -13.45
C PRO A 151 -14.62 7.74 -12.67
N ALA A 152 -13.50 7.15 -13.07
CA ALA A 152 -12.25 7.23 -12.31
C ALA A 152 -11.02 7.15 -13.23
N LEU A 153 -11.02 7.89 -14.36
CA LEU A 153 -9.93 7.82 -15.34
C LEU A 153 -8.56 8.01 -14.70
N LEU A 154 -8.40 9.05 -13.88
CA LEU A 154 -7.09 9.40 -13.30
C LEU A 154 -6.59 8.35 -12.28
N PRO A 155 -7.41 7.86 -11.32
CA PRO A 155 -7.04 6.71 -10.49
C PRO A 155 -6.70 5.45 -11.29
N VAL A 156 -7.50 5.14 -12.34
CA VAL A 156 -7.27 3.96 -13.20
C VAL A 156 -5.95 4.09 -13.96
N LEU A 157 -5.64 5.27 -14.52
CA LEU A 157 -4.39 5.55 -15.20
C LEU A 157 -3.18 5.28 -14.30
N ILE A 158 -3.18 5.86 -13.10
CA ILE A 158 -2.03 5.75 -12.16
C ILE A 158 -1.96 4.34 -11.57
N LYS A 159 -3.04 3.82 -10.99
CA LYS A 159 -3.03 2.49 -10.36
C LYS A 159 -2.86 1.36 -11.38
N GLY A 160 -3.36 1.53 -12.61
CA GLY A 160 -3.08 0.62 -13.74
C GLY A 160 -1.61 0.64 -14.15
N GLY A 161 -0.99 1.83 -14.18
CA GLY A 161 0.45 1.99 -14.34
C GLY A 161 1.24 1.28 -13.24
N LEU A 162 0.80 1.38 -11.98
CA LEU A 162 1.43 0.68 -10.85
C LEU A 162 1.31 -0.85 -10.96
N ASN A 163 0.21 -1.37 -11.51
CA ASN A 163 0.07 -2.81 -11.80
C ASN A 163 1.15 -3.28 -12.80
N GLN A 164 1.43 -2.52 -13.84
CA GLN A 164 2.48 -2.83 -14.81
C GLN A 164 3.88 -2.59 -14.22
N ALA A 165 4.07 -1.52 -13.43
CA ALA A 165 5.32 -1.23 -12.74
C ALA A 165 5.68 -2.36 -11.75
N THR A 166 4.68 -2.96 -11.07
CA THR A 166 4.89 -4.14 -10.22
C THR A 166 5.49 -5.30 -11.00
N ARG A 167 4.98 -5.59 -12.20
CA ARG A 167 5.51 -6.67 -13.07
C ARG A 167 6.91 -6.36 -13.59
N ALA A 168 7.13 -5.13 -14.03
CA ALA A 168 8.44 -4.69 -14.53
C ALA A 168 9.51 -4.81 -13.43
N LEU A 169 9.21 -4.28 -12.23
CA LEU A 169 10.14 -4.32 -11.11
C LEU A 169 10.35 -5.76 -10.59
N ALA A 170 9.34 -6.62 -10.67
CA ALA A 170 9.48 -8.03 -10.33
C ALA A 170 10.49 -8.75 -11.24
N LEU A 171 10.44 -8.47 -12.55
CA LEU A 171 11.41 -9.02 -13.52
C LEU A 171 12.82 -8.49 -13.26
N GLU A 172 12.95 -7.20 -13.00
CA GLU A 172 14.23 -6.54 -12.74
C GLU A 172 14.92 -7.11 -11.48
N LEU A 173 14.14 -7.32 -10.41
CA LEU A 173 14.66 -7.72 -9.10
C LEU A 173 14.68 -9.23 -8.84
N ALA A 174 14.09 -10.05 -9.73
CA ALA A 174 14.07 -11.51 -9.59
C ALA A 174 15.48 -12.12 -9.46
N PRO A 175 16.52 -11.69 -10.24
CA PRO A 175 17.87 -12.20 -10.08
C PRO A 175 18.48 -11.92 -8.71
N SER A 176 18.00 -10.88 -8.02
CA SER A 176 18.41 -10.52 -6.66
C SER A 176 17.53 -11.15 -5.58
N ASN A 177 16.67 -12.12 -5.93
CA ASN A 177 15.78 -12.80 -5.00
C ASN A 177 14.80 -11.85 -4.23
N VAL A 178 14.47 -10.69 -4.80
CA VAL A 178 13.47 -9.77 -4.28
C VAL A 178 12.13 -10.02 -4.96
N LYS A 179 11.05 -10.14 -4.18
CA LYS A 179 9.69 -10.37 -4.69
C LYS A 179 8.93 -9.05 -4.74
N VAL A 180 8.28 -8.80 -5.85
CA VAL A 180 7.48 -7.58 -6.02
C VAL A 180 6.08 -7.98 -6.47
N ASN A 181 5.08 -7.64 -5.66
CA ASN A 181 3.69 -8.01 -5.90
C ASN A 181 2.76 -6.81 -5.63
N ALA A 182 1.53 -6.91 -6.08
CA ALA A 182 0.49 -5.94 -5.76
C ALA A 182 -0.76 -6.65 -5.19
N VAL A 183 -1.42 -5.98 -4.26
CA VAL A 183 -2.79 -6.27 -3.87
C VAL A 183 -3.68 -5.20 -4.50
N ALA A 184 -4.77 -5.62 -5.14
CA ALA A 184 -5.73 -4.73 -5.80
C ALA A 184 -7.10 -4.81 -5.07
N PRO A 185 -7.30 -4.00 -4.00
CA PRO A 185 -8.55 -4.02 -3.25
C PRO A 185 -9.73 -3.51 -4.07
N GLY A 186 -10.91 -4.08 -3.80
CA GLY A 186 -12.20 -3.49 -4.14
C GLY A 186 -12.57 -2.37 -3.15
N ILE A 187 -13.86 -2.24 -2.87
CA ILE A 187 -14.33 -1.32 -1.82
C ILE A 187 -14.07 -1.96 -0.45
N ILE A 188 -13.23 -1.31 0.34
CA ILE A 188 -12.85 -1.75 1.69
C ILE A 188 -13.36 -0.71 2.71
N GLN A 189 -13.99 -1.17 3.78
CA GLN A 189 -14.46 -0.31 4.86
C GLN A 189 -13.29 0.35 5.59
N THR A 190 -13.08 1.64 5.31
CA THR A 190 -11.97 2.45 5.87
C THR A 190 -12.42 3.90 6.02
N PRO A 191 -11.68 4.75 6.75
CA PRO A 191 -11.94 6.18 6.80
C PRO A 191 -11.88 6.91 5.44
N LEU A 192 -11.32 6.29 4.41
CA LEU A 192 -11.37 6.80 3.03
C LEU A 192 -12.81 6.85 2.50
N HIS A 193 -13.70 6.00 3.01
CA HIS A 193 -15.11 5.93 2.71
C HIS A 193 -15.91 6.45 3.93
N SER A 194 -15.69 7.72 4.32
CA SER A 194 -16.31 8.35 5.51
C SER A 194 -17.83 8.40 5.46
N ASP A 195 -18.41 8.36 4.26
CA ASP A 195 -19.84 8.33 3.98
C ASP A 195 -20.41 6.91 3.79
N TYR A 196 -19.67 5.89 4.24
CA TYR A 196 -19.96 4.48 3.98
C TYR A 196 -21.41 4.08 4.29
N GLU A 197 -21.96 4.51 5.42
CA GLU A 197 -23.33 4.13 5.79
C GLU A 197 -24.39 4.67 4.80
N SER A 198 -24.20 5.87 4.27
CA SER A 198 -25.11 6.47 3.28
C SER A 198 -24.93 5.89 1.88
N THR A 199 -23.74 5.40 1.56
CA THR A 199 -23.37 4.87 0.23
C THR A 199 -23.29 3.35 0.17
N ARG A 200 -23.47 2.66 1.27
CA ARG A 200 -23.33 1.20 1.40
C ARG A 200 -24.14 0.42 0.36
N ALA A 201 -25.39 0.83 0.12
CA ALA A 201 -26.24 0.17 -0.88
C ALA A 201 -25.64 0.26 -2.28
N PHE A 202 -25.04 1.41 -2.63
CA PHE A 202 -24.33 1.58 -3.91
C PHE A 202 -23.05 0.74 -3.95
N TYR A 203 -22.21 0.80 -2.92
CA TYR A 203 -20.96 0.04 -2.87
C TYR A 203 -21.18 -1.47 -3.00
N ASN A 204 -22.25 -2.01 -2.42
CA ASN A 204 -22.61 -3.41 -2.56
C ASN A 204 -22.99 -3.80 -4.01
N THR A 205 -23.28 -2.84 -4.89
CA THR A 205 -23.53 -3.12 -6.32
C THR A 205 -22.25 -3.18 -7.16
N LEU A 206 -21.10 -2.88 -6.58
CA LEU A 206 -19.82 -2.80 -7.29
C LEU A 206 -19.04 -4.12 -7.30
N ALA A 207 -19.54 -5.15 -6.62
CA ALA A 207 -18.98 -6.49 -6.64
C ALA A 207 -20.10 -7.54 -6.73
N PRO A 208 -19.91 -8.67 -7.42
CA PRO A 208 -20.88 -9.74 -7.53
C PRO A 208 -21.20 -10.43 -6.18
N SER A 209 -20.32 -10.31 -5.19
CA SER A 209 -20.58 -10.74 -3.81
C SER A 209 -21.67 -9.93 -3.10
N HIS A 210 -22.06 -8.77 -3.65
CA HIS A 210 -22.97 -7.81 -3.03
C HIS A 210 -22.56 -7.36 -1.62
N THR A 211 -21.25 -7.39 -1.34
CA THR A 211 -20.65 -6.97 -0.07
C THR A 211 -19.42 -6.11 -0.32
N THR A 212 -18.99 -5.41 0.70
CA THR A 212 -17.68 -4.73 0.72
C THR A 212 -16.73 -5.53 1.61
N GLY A 213 -15.42 -5.42 1.33
CA GLY A 213 -14.39 -6.03 2.15
C GLY A 213 -14.11 -5.23 3.43
N VAL A 214 -13.39 -5.87 4.34
CA VAL A 214 -12.82 -5.25 5.55
C VAL A 214 -11.30 -5.16 5.42
N VAL A 215 -10.66 -4.36 6.26
CA VAL A 215 -9.19 -4.18 6.20
C VAL A 215 -8.44 -5.50 6.35
N GLN A 216 -8.99 -6.45 7.11
CA GLN A 216 -8.38 -7.77 7.33
C GLN A 216 -8.23 -8.58 6.04
N ASP A 217 -9.17 -8.47 5.09
CA ASP A 217 -9.07 -9.17 3.80
C ASP A 217 -7.81 -8.74 3.02
N VAL A 218 -7.47 -7.45 3.10
CA VAL A 218 -6.27 -6.90 2.46
C VAL A 218 -5.00 -7.28 3.24
N VAL A 219 -5.06 -7.26 4.57
CA VAL A 219 -3.96 -7.69 5.45
C VAL A 219 -3.57 -9.13 5.14
N ASP A 220 -4.54 -10.05 5.06
CA ASP A 220 -4.29 -11.47 4.79
C ASP A 220 -3.60 -11.67 3.43
N ALA A 221 -4.02 -10.91 2.41
CA ALA A 221 -3.37 -10.93 1.10
C ALA A 221 -1.93 -10.41 1.15
N VAL A 222 -1.66 -9.31 1.85
CA VAL A 222 -0.32 -8.77 2.04
C VAL A 222 0.58 -9.76 2.75
N LEU A 223 0.10 -10.36 3.84
CA LEU A 223 0.86 -11.36 4.62
C LEU A 223 1.15 -12.60 3.78
N TYR A 224 0.17 -13.12 3.02
CA TYR A 224 0.40 -14.23 2.08
C TYR A 224 1.53 -13.92 1.08
N LEU A 225 1.52 -12.73 0.47
CA LEU A 225 2.52 -12.34 -0.51
C LEU A 225 3.92 -12.19 0.09
N THR A 226 4.04 -11.76 1.34
CA THR A 226 5.33 -11.61 2.02
C THR A 226 5.83 -12.89 2.71
N ASP A 227 4.95 -13.84 2.96
CA ASP A 227 5.32 -15.18 3.42
C ASP A 227 5.71 -16.10 2.24
N SER A 228 5.26 -15.80 1.01
CA SER A 228 5.55 -16.61 -0.16
C SER A 228 6.98 -16.38 -0.67
N SER A 229 7.75 -17.44 -0.76
CA SER A 229 9.13 -17.40 -1.30
C SER A 229 9.21 -17.46 -2.83
N PHE A 230 8.12 -17.80 -3.53
CA PHE A 230 8.11 -18.03 -4.98
C PHE A 230 7.15 -17.15 -5.77
N THR A 231 6.22 -16.43 -5.09
CA THR A 231 5.26 -15.54 -5.74
C THR A 231 5.90 -14.17 -6.02
N THR A 232 5.99 -13.79 -7.30
CA THR A 232 6.44 -12.45 -7.73
C THR A 232 5.76 -12.03 -9.03
N GLY A 233 5.55 -10.74 -9.23
CA GLY A 233 4.93 -10.15 -10.43
C GLY A 233 3.41 -10.29 -10.50
N ILE A 234 2.74 -10.75 -9.42
CA ILE A 234 1.29 -10.87 -9.41
C ILE A 234 0.61 -9.56 -8.99
N VAL A 235 -0.54 -9.32 -9.58
CA VAL A 235 -1.55 -8.37 -9.07
C VAL A 235 -2.70 -9.21 -8.55
N LEU A 236 -2.89 -9.26 -7.24
CA LEU A 236 -3.86 -10.08 -6.54
C LEU A 236 -5.12 -9.26 -6.23
N PRO A 237 -6.26 -9.46 -6.91
CA PRO A 237 -7.51 -8.80 -6.56
C PRO A 237 -8.05 -9.33 -5.22
N VAL A 238 -8.53 -8.39 -4.37
CA VAL A 238 -9.25 -8.66 -3.13
C VAL A 238 -10.51 -7.79 -3.16
N ASP A 239 -11.53 -8.23 -3.91
CA ASP A 239 -12.55 -7.34 -4.45
C ASP A 239 -13.98 -7.94 -4.52
N GLY A 240 -14.22 -9.09 -3.88
CA GLY A 240 -15.53 -9.74 -3.92
C GLY A 240 -15.94 -10.20 -5.32
N GLY A 241 -14.97 -10.40 -6.22
CA GLY A 241 -15.18 -10.86 -7.59
C GLY A 241 -15.41 -9.73 -8.61
N ALA A 242 -15.22 -8.47 -8.25
CA ALA A 242 -15.47 -7.31 -9.13
C ALA A 242 -14.65 -7.35 -10.45
N THR A 243 -13.51 -8.04 -10.46
CA THR A 243 -12.65 -8.17 -11.65
C THR A 243 -12.77 -9.51 -12.37
N THR A 244 -13.72 -10.40 -11.98
CA THR A 244 -13.83 -11.74 -12.60
C THR A 244 -14.66 -11.78 -13.87
N GLY A 245 -15.43 -10.74 -14.17
CA GLY A 245 -16.30 -10.68 -15.35
C GLY A 245 -17.28 -9.52 -15.32
N VAL A 246 -18.29 -9.60 -16.17
CA VAL A 246 -19.44 -8.67 -16.20
C VAL A 246 -20.57 -9.27 -15.38
N PHE A 247 -21.18 -8.49 -14.49
CA PHE A 247 -22.27 -8.92 -13.60
C PHE A 247 -23.31 -7.81 -13.42
#